data_84d25fbc3ab49164e2a27cb0c4b051ec
#
_entry.id   84d25fbc3ab49164e2a27cb0c4b051ec
#
_cell.length_a   1.000
_cell.length_b   1.000
_cell.length_c   1.000
_cell.angle_alpha   90.00
_cell.angle_beta   90.00
_cell.angle_gamma   90.00
#
_symmetry.space_group_name_H-M   'P 1'
#
loop_
_entity.id
_entity.type
_entity.pdbx_description
1 polymer ?
#
loop_
_entity_poly.entity_id
_entity_poly.type
_entity_poly.pdbx_seq_one_letter_code
_entity_poly.pdbx_strand_id
1 'polypeptide(L)'
;MKIRPPHSGVLLLILIGIVVSFYFLEQADAMLANPAVTSGWILLGSFVLLCLYGARKKVPFLPIGRTATWLQLHLGFGVISTWLFLEHVGYRFPTGLFETHLYVLYSLLLISGFLGWLVMRALPETLRADGREVNPLRIPDELAGMVKKSDDCIAGLEPGELNPEILKGYFEVVRPYLCSGCGILPSRIHPEFGMPQSLIQRLQDYESPTVLFSSEPFLPVQRIVREKAVLDLHRVRQRWMRGWLFVQMIILHVILVTAFKAGGAS
;
A
#
# COMPACT_ATOMS: atom_id res chain seq x y z
N MET A 1 -4.83 12.56 -4.32
CA MET A 1 -3.56 13.22 -3.93
C MET A 1 -2.63 13.19 -5.14
N LYS A 2 -2.58 14.24 -5.95
CA LYS A 2 -1.50 14.38 -6.93
C LYS A 2 -0.19 14.20 -6.15
N ILE A 3 0.63 13.23 -6.52
CA ILE A 3 2.00 13.18 -6.01
C ILE A 3 2.60 14.48 -6.48
N ARG A 4 2.60 15.49 -5.60
CA ARG A 4 3.35 16.71 -5.86
C ARG A 4 4.77 16.27 -6.13
N PRO A 5 5.45 16.90 -7.11
CA PRO A 5 6.87 16.64 -7.30
C PRO A 5 7.57 16.71 -5.94
N PRO A 6 8.61 15.91 -5.71
CA PRO A 6 9.31 15.93 -4.44
C PRO A 6 9.61 17.40 -4.12
N HIS A 7 9.28 17.81 -2.90
CA HIS A 7 9.56 19.18 -2.49
C HIS A 7 11.04 19.46 -2.78
N SER A 8 11.35 20.63 -3.31
CA SER A 8 12.74 21.05 -3.64
C SER A 8 13.72 20.73 -2.50
N GLY A 9 13.28 20.79 -1.25
CA GLY A 9 14.06 20.39 -0.08
C GLY A 9 14.41 18.89 -0.02
N VAL A 10 13.57 17.99 -0.50
CA VAL A 10 13.89 16.54 -0.53
C VAL A 10 14.89 16.23 -1.63
N LEU A 11 14.75 16.85 -2.80
CA LEU A 11 15.75 16.73 -3.87
C LEU A 11 17.11 17.27 -3.43
N LEU A 12 17.13 18.40 -2.72
CA LEU A 12 18.34 18.97 -2.15
C LEU A 12 18.98 18.02 -1.12
N LEU A 13 18.19 17.42 -0.23
CA LEU A 13 18.67 16.43 0.74
C LEU A 13 19.26 15.18 0.06
N ILE A 14 18.65 14.69 -1.02
CA ILE A 14 19.19 13.57 -1.81
C ILE A 14 20.53 13.97 -2.42
N LEU A 15 20.60 15.13 -3.04
CA LEU A 15 21.84 15.64 -3.64
C LEU A 15 22.95 15.79 -2.59
N ILE A 16 22.65 16.43 -1.47
CA ILE A 16 23.58 16.56 -0.35
C ILE A 16 24.02 15.19 0.15
N GLY A 17 23.09 14.24 0.33
CA GLY A 17 23.41 12.88 0.77
C GLY A 17 24.37 12.16 -0.18
N ILE A 18 24.18 12.28 -1.48
CA ILE A 18 25.08 11.71 -2.50
C ILE A 18 26.46 12.39 -2.44
N VAL A 19 26.49 13.72 -2.43
CA VAL A 19 27.75 14.49 -2.38
C VAL A 19 28.54 14.17 -1.11
N VAL A 20 27.88 14.14 0.04
CA VAL A 20 28.52 13.80 1.32
C VAL A 20 29.06 12.36 1.30
N SER A 21 28.28 11.42 0.80
CA SER A 21 28.74 10.03 0.68
C SER A 21 29.94 9.89 -0.26
N PHE A 22 29.93 10.59 -1.40
CA PHE A 22 31.05 10.64 -2.34
C PHE A 22 32.30 11.19 -1.68
N TYR A 23 32.17 12.30 -0.96
CA TYR A 23 33.29 12.90 -0.22
C TYR A 23 33.91 11.94 0.80
N PHE A 24 33.08 11.23 1.56
CA PHE A 24 33.57 10.23 2.53
C PHE A 24 34.28 9.06 1.84
N LEU A 25 33.83 8.62 0.68
CA LEU A 25 34.47 7.55 -0.09
C LEU A 25 35.85 8.00 -0.64
N GLU A 26 35.94 9.22 -1.17
CA GLU A 26 37.23 9.78 -1.61
C GLU A 26 38.22 9.92 -0.45
N GLN A 27 37.76 10.39 0.72
CA GLN A 27 38.62 10.50 1.90
C GLN A 27 39.10 9.13 2.39
N ALA A 28 38.25 8.12 2.34
CA ALA A 28 38.60 6.74 2.72
C ALA A 28 39.70 6.20 1.80
N ASP A 29 39.58 6.43 0.50
CA ASP A 29 40.60 6.03 -0.49
C ASP A 29 41.92 6.76 -0.26
N ALA A 30 41.87 8.07 -0.01
CA ALA A 30 43.06 8.89 0.30
C ALA A 30 43.77 8.46 1.60
N MET A 31 43.03 7.91 2.59
CA MET A 31 43.57 7.41 3.85
C MET A 31 44.00 5.93 3.78
N LEU A 32 44.05 5.34 2.58
CA LEU A 32 44.35 3.91 2.38
C LEU A 32 43.41 2.98 3.14
N ALA A 33 42.25 3.48 3.57
CA ALA A 33 41.20 2.66 4.15
C ALA A 33 40.50 1.87 3.02
N ASN A 34 40.07 0.64 3.32
CA ASN A 34 39.41 -0.17 2.32
C ASN A 34 38.06 0.48 1.92
N PRO A 35 37.89 1.01 0.69
CA PRO A 35 36.69 1.73 0.29
C PRO A 35 35.44 0.84 0.30
N ALA A 36 35.60 -0.48 0.14
CA ALA A 36 34.50 -1.42 0.25
C ALA A 36 33.95 -1.51 1.69
N VAL A 37 34.81 -1.43 2.71
CA VAL A 37 34.37 -1.44 4.12
C VAL A 37 33.66 -0.14 4.44
N THR A 38 34.19 1.01 4.01
CA THR A 38 33.60 2.32 4.26
C THR A 38 32.22 2.45 3.57
N SER A 39 32.12 2.08 2.29
CA SER A 39 30.85 2.09 1.56
C SER A 39 29.82 1.14 2.20
N GLY A 40 30.27 -0.02 2.71
CA GLY A 40 29.42 -0.97 3.43
C GLY A 40 28.81 -0.39 4.70
N TRP A 41 29.58 0.34 5.51
CA TRP A 41 29.09 1.01 6.72
C TRP A 41 28.09 2.13 6.39
N ILE A 42 28.36 2.94 5.36
CA ILE A 42 27.44 3.98 4.93
C ILE A 42 26.13 3.38 4.40
N LEU A 43 26.23 2.28 3.62
CA LEU A 43 25.07 1.53 3.13
C LEU A 43 24.26 0.95 4.29
N LEU A 44 24.89 0.38 5.29
CA LEU A 44 24.23 -0.13 6.49
C LEU A 44 23.47 0.99 7.23
N GLY A 45 24.10 2.16 7.40
CA GLY A 45 23.46 3.34 7.97
C GLY A 45 22.22 3.78 7.18
N SER A 46 22.30 3.75 5.85
CA SER A 46 21.15 4.07 4.98
C SER A 46 20.00 3.09 5.17
N PHE A 47 20.26 1.80 5.39
CA PHE A 47 19.23 0.81 5.69
C PHE A 47 18.54 1.05 7.04
N VAL A 48 19.28 1.45 8.06
CA VAL A 48 18.70 1.85 9.35
C VAL A 48 17.74 3.02 9.15
N LEU A 49 18.12 4.03 8.36
CA LEU A 49 17.26 5.18 8.03
C LEU A 49 15.99 4.74 7.26
N LEU A 50 16.12 3.80 6.34
CA LEU A 50 14.97 3.22 5.63
C LEU A 50 14.00 2.50 6.59
N CYS A 51 14.51 1.82 7.62
CA CYS A 51 13.71 1.16 8.66
C CYS A 51 12.91 2.17 9.51
N LEU A 52 13.41 3.39 9.72
CA LEU A 52 12.75 4.41 10.54
C LEU A 52 11.37 4.78 10.00
N TYR A 53 11.16 4.75 8.69
CA TYR A 53 9.82 4.96 8.12
C TYR A 53 8.81 3.91 8.58
N GLY A 54 9.22 2.65 8.66
CA GLY A 54 8.38 1.56 9.18
C GLY A 54 8.08 1.73 10.68
N ALA A 55 9.09 2.11 11.46
CA ALA A 55 8.96 2.39 12.88
C ALA A 55 8.01 3.58 13.13
N ARG A 56 8.14 4.67 12.35
CA ARG A 56 7.25 5.85 12.42
C ARG A 56 5.77 5.50 12.26
N LYS A 57 5.44 4.55 11.39
CA LYS A 57 4.05 4.09 11.20
C LYS A 57 3.48 3.36 12.43
N LYS A 58 4.33 2.73 13.24
CA LYS A 58 3.90 2.01 14.46
C LYS A 58 3.71 2.94 15.66
N VAL A 59 4.27 4.16 15.60
CA VAL A 59 4.24 5.13 16.72
C VAL A 59 3.57 6.44 16.24
N PRO A 60 2.22 6.44 16.05
CA PRO A 60 1.52 7.58 15.45
C PRO A 60 1.46 8.83 16.33
N PHE A 61 1.67 8.69 17.63
CA PHE A 61 1.61 9.79 18.60
C PHE A 61 2.90 10.64 18.68
N LEU A 62 4.00 10.23 18.04
CA LEU A 62 5.17 11.09 17.95
C LEU A 62 4.93 12.22 16.92
N PRO A 63 5.00 13.50 17.31
CA PRO A 63 4.73 14.64 16.43
C PRO A 63 5.91 14.94 15.49
N ILE A 64 6.42 13.93 14.80
CA ILE A 64 7.59 14.05 13.92
C ILE A 64 7.12 14.19 12.47
N GLY A 65 6.61 15.35 12.10
CA GLY A 65 6.31 15.72 10.72
C GLY A 65 5.16 14.91 10.04
N ARG A 66 4.82 15.28 8.83
CA ARG A 66 3.77 14.65 8.04
C ARG A 66 4.22 13.30 7.47
N THR A 67 3.32 12.30 7.43
CA THR A 67 3.59 10.97 6.84
C THR A 67 4.06 11.08 5.37
N ALA A 68 3.56 12.07 4.62
CA ALA A 68 3.98 12.32 3.25
C ALA A 68 5.46 12.70 3.15
N THR A 69 5.98 13.50 4.09
CA THR A 69 7.41 13.87 4.15
C THR A 69 8.28 12.66 4.44
N TRP A 70 7.85 11.81 5.38
CA TRP A 70 8.55 10.56 5.69
C TRP A 70 8.59 9.59 4.51
N LEU A 71 7.52 9.50 3.73
CA LEU A 71 7.50 8.71 2.50
C LEU A 71 8.50 9.25 1.47
N GLN A 72 8.56 10.57 1.30
CA GLN A 72 9.50 11.19 0.38
C GLN A 72 10.96 10.98 0.82
N LEU A 73 11.25 11.10 2.12
CA LEU A 73 12.56 10.78 2.68
C LEU A 73 12.93 9.31 2.46
N HIS A 74 11.99 8.40 2.71
CA HIS A 74 12.21 6.97 2.46
C HIS A 74 12.55 6.68 0.99
N LEU A 75 11.84 7.30 0.04
CA LEU A 75 12.16 7.19 -1.38
C LEU A 75 13.54 7.79 -1.70
N GLY A 76 13.86 8.93 -1.10
CA GLY A 76 15.16 9.58 -1.26
C GLY A 76 16.31 8.72 -0.75
N PHE A 77 16.19 8.17 0.46
CA PHE A 77 17.16 7.22 1.01
C PHE A 77 17.24 5.93 0.19
N GLY A 78 16.14 5.49 -0.42
CA GLY A 78 16.14 4.37 -1.35
C GLY A 78 17.01 4.62 -2.59
N VAL A 79 16.97 5.83 -3.15
CA VAL A 79 17.83 6.23 -4.27
C VAL A 79 19.29 6.30 -3.84
N ILE A 80 19.59 6.93 -2.70
CA ILE A 80 20.96 7.02 -2.16
C ILE A 80 21.51 5.63 -1.87
N SER A 81 20.74 4.74 -1.23
CA SER A 81 21.17 3.38 -0.94
C SER A 81 21.43 2.57 -2.20
N THR A 82 20.68 2.81 -3.29
CA THR A 82 20.90 2.14 -4.57
C THR A 82 22.24 2.57 -5.19
N TRP A 83 22.52 3.86 -5.17
CA TRP A 83 23.80 4.37 -5.63
C TRP A 83 24.96 3.82 -4.79
N LEU A 84 24.87 3.88 -3.46
CA LEU A 84 25.87 3.32 -2.54
C LEU A 84 26.10 1.82 -2.74
N PHE A 85 25.03 1.07 -3.03
CA PHE A 85 25.14 -0.34 -3.33
C PHE A 85 25.94 -0.60 -4.60
N LEU A 86 25.70 0.18 -5.67
CA LEU A 86 26.46 0.06 -6.92
C LEU A 86 27.96 0.40 -6.71
N GLU A 87 28.25 1.44 -5.92
CA GLU A 87 29.62 1.79 -5.52
C GLU A 87 30.26 0.67 -4.68
N HIS A 88 29.53 0.12 -3.72
CA HIS A 88 30.01 -0.97 -2.85
C HIS A 88 30.37 -2.24 -3.64
N VAL A 89 29.59 -2.58 -4.65
CA VAL A 89 29.82 -3.76 -5.53
C VAL A 89 30.85 -3.46 -6.63
N GLY A 90 31.27 -2.20 -6.78
CA GLY A 90 32.19 -1.75 -7.83
C GLY A 90 31.65 -1.95 -9.24
N TYR A 91 30.32 -1.83 -9.43
CA TYR A 91 29.62 -2.05 -10.72
C TYR A 91 29.89 -3.42 -11.35
N ARG A 92 30.20 -4.44 -10.55
CA ARG A 92 30.52 -5.78 -11.02
C ARG A 92 29.54 -6.81 -10.43
N PHE A 93 29.34 -7.90 -11.17
CA PHE A 93 28.61 -9.03 -10.60
C PHE A 93 29.49 -9.78 -9.59
N PRO A 94 28.95 -10.13 -8.42
CA PRO A 94 29.69 -10.84 -7.40
C PRO A 94 30.06 -12.25 -7.87
N THR A 95 31.25 -12.71 -7.47
CA THR A 95 31.75 -14.05 -7.81
C THR A 95 31.67 -15.04 -6.64
N GLY A 96 31.60 -14.54 -5.41
CA GLY A 96 31.47 -15.36 -4.20
C GLY A 96 30.02 -15.72 -3.90
N LEU A 97 29.77 -16.91 -3.34
CA LEU A 97 28.42 -17.35 -2.98
C LEU A 97 27.74 -16.41 -1.98
N PHE A 98 28.46 -15.93 -1.00
CA PHE A 98 27.96 -15.02 0.02
C PHE A 98 27.61 -13.64 -0.57
N GLU A 99 28.49 -13.08 -1.37
CA GLU A 99 28.29 -11.81 -2.06
C GLU A 99 27.10 -11.90 -3.03
N THR A 100 27.00 -12.99 -3.79
CA THR A 100 25.87 -13.25 -4.68
C THR A 100 24.56 -13.30 -3.91
N HIS A 101 24.55 -13.96 -2.74
CA HIS A 101 23.35 -14.02 -1.90
C HIS A 101 22.87 -12.62 -1.45
N LEU A 102 23.79 -11.78 -0.95
CA LEU A 102 23.48 -10.41 -0.55
C LEU A 102 23.04 -9.54 -1.74
N TYR A 103 23.71 -9.72 -2.89
CA TYR A 103 23.35 -9.01 -4.12
C TYR A 103 21.92 -9.34 -4.57
N VAL A 104 21.55 -10.61 -4.57
CA VAL A 104 20.20 -11.07 -4.94
C VAL A 104 19.15 -10.51 -3.96
N LEU A 105 19.41 -10.63 -2.64
CA LEU A 105 18.50 -10.12 -1.62
C LEU A 105 18.28 -8.60 -1.75
N TYR A 106 19.36 -7.84 -1.99
CA TYR A 106 19.25 -6.40 -2.19
C TYR A 106 18.46 -6.07 -3.47
N SER A 107 18.77 -6.76 -4.58
CA SER A 107 18.05 -6.56 -5.84
C SER A 107 16.55 -6.88 -5.71
N LEU A 108 16.19 -7.93 -4.98
CA LEU A 108 14.80 -8.26 -4.68
C LEU A 108 14.13 -7.14 -3.84
N LEU A 109 14.84 -6.61 -2.84
CA LEU A 109 14.34 -5.50 -2.02
C LEU A 109 14.09 -4.25 -2.86
N LEU A 110 15.04 -3.89 -3.74
CA LEU A 110 14.94 -2.74 -4.64
C LEU A 110 13.77 -2.89 -5.62
N ILE A 111 13.70 -4.03 -6.33
CA ILE A 111 12.62 -4.32 -7.28
C ILE A 111 11.27 -4.28 -6.58
N SER A 112 11.16 -4.90 -5.40
CA SER A 112 9.93 -4.90 -4.64
C SER A 112 9.52 -3.49 -4.18
N GLY A 113 10.47 -2.65 -3.77
CA GLY A 113 10.23 -1.25 -3.42
C GLY A 113 9.70 -0.45 -4.61
N PHE A 114 10.32 -0.60 -5.77
CA PHE A 114 9.90 0.04 -7.01
C PHE A 114 8.51 -0.41 -7.46
N LEU A 115 8.22 -1.72 -7.43
CA LEU A 115 6.89 -2.27 -7.74
C LEU A 115 5.84 -1.72 -6.78
N GLY A 116 6.13 -1.65 -5.48
CA GLY A 116 5.24 -1.07 -4.48
C GLY A 116 4.92 0.39 -4.78
N TRP A 117 5.92 1.18 -5.16
CA TRP A 117 5.73 2.57 -5.58
C TRP A 117 4.88 2.67 -6.85
N LEU A 118 5.13 1.82 -7.87
CA LEU A 118 4.38 1.79 -9.11
C LEU A 118 2.90 1.43 -8.89
N VAL A 119 2.63 0.40 -8.08
CA VAL A 119 1.27 0.01 -7.68
C VAL A 119 0.56 1.17 -6.98
N MET A 120 1.24 1.86 -6.06
CA MET A 120 0.68 3.03 -5.38
C MET A 120 0.39 4.18 -6.34
N ARG A 121 1.19 4.36 -7.39
CA ARG A 121 0.98 5.39 -8.40
C ARG A 121 -0.17 5.05 -9.36
N ALA A 122 -0.29 3.78 -9.74
CA ALA A 122 -1.30 3.30 -10.68
C ALA A 122 -2.73 3.29 -10.11
N LEU A 123 -2.90 3.56 -8.80
CA LEU A 123 -4.21 3.54 -8.18
C LEU A 123 -5.05 4.74 -8.58
N PRO A 124 -6.34 4.50 -8.96
CA PRO A 124 -7.29 5.54 -9.30
C PRO A 124 -7.39 6.62 -8.20
N GLU A 125 -7.53 7.87 -8.62
CA GLU A 125 -7.67 9.00 -7.69
C GLU A 125 -8.92 8.89 -6.82
N THR A 126 -9.97 8.22 -7.30
CA THR A 126 -11.19 7.92 -6.55
C THR A 126 -10.93 7.14 -5.27
N LEU A 127 -9.93 6.26 -5.28
CA LEU A 127 -9.48 5.50 -4.11
C LEU A 127 -8.53 6.31 -3.21
N ARG A 128 -7.99 7.43 -3.72
CA ARG A 128 -7.11 8.35 -2.97
C ARG A 128 -7.85 9.52 -2.37
N ALA A 129 -8.97 9.93 -3.00
CA ALA A 129 -9.69 11.15 -2.65
C ALA A 129 -10.47 11.04 -1.33
N ASP A 130 -10.80 9.84 -0.90
CA ASP A 130 -11.67 9.63 0.26
C ASP A 130 -10.95 9.82 1.61
N GLY A 131 -9.79 10.41 1.68
CA GLY A 131 -9.09 10.93 2.87
C GLY A 131 -9.41 10.32 4.24
N ARG A 132 -10.40 9.45 4.30
CA ARG A 132 -10.78 8.66 5.46
C ARG A 132 -9.75 7.55 5.63
N GLU A 133 -8.81 7.76 6.52
CA GLU A 133 -8.10 6.63 7.13
C GLU A 133 -9.17 5.76 7.79
N VAL A 134 -9.63 4.75 7.06
CA VAL A 134 -10.56 3.77 7.58
C VAL A 134 -9.87 3.08 8.76
N ASN A 135 -10.27 3.47 9.96
CA ASN A 135 -9.76 2.84 11.17
C ASN A 135 -10.26 1.39 11.20
N PRO A 136 -9.36 0.39 11.14
CA PRO A 136 -9.75 -1.02 11.12
C PRO A 136 -10.70 -1.41 12.27
N LEU A 137 -10.59 -0.72 13.41
CA LEU A 137 -11.42 -0.99 14.60
C LEU A 137 -12.87 -0.51 14.45
N ARG A 138 -13.14 0.48 13.59
CA ARG A 138 -14.49 1.02 13.34
C ARG A 138 -15.24 0.33 12.20
N ILE A 139 -14.57 -0.54 11.50
CA ILE A 139 -15.10 -1.20 10.32
C ILE A 139 -16.36 -2.05 10.62
N PRO A 140 -16.43 -2.84 11.72
CA PRO A 140 -17.63 -3.58 12.04
C PRO A 140 -18.83 -2.64 12.28
N ASP A 141 -18.61 -1.53 12.96
CA ASP A 141 -19.66 -0.54 13.26
C ASP A 141 -20.14 0.17 12.00
N GLU A 142 -19.22 0.52 11.09
CA GLU A 142 -19.56 1.11 9.79
C GLU A 142 -20.40 0.16 8.95
N LEU A 143 -20.06 -1.15 8.91
CA LEU A 143 -20.85 -2.16 8.20
C LEU A 143 -22.23 -2.34 8.81
N ALA A 144 -22.31 -2.46 10.14
CA ALA A 144 -23.59 -2.56 10.83
C ALA A 144 -24.46 -1.32 10.56
N GLY A 145 -23.84 -0.15 10.51
CA GLY A 145 -24.50 1.09 10.13
C GLY A 145 -25.03 1.11 8.70
N MET A 146 -24.25 0.54 7.74
CA MET A 146 -24.66 0.41 6.33
C MET A 146 -25.84 -0.54 6.18
N VAL A 147 -25.82 -1.69 6.86
CA VAL A 147 -26.92 -2.65 6.85
C VAL A 147 -28.19 -2.01 7.41
N LYS A 148 -28.08 -1.36 8.58
CA LYS A 148 -29.23 -0.67 9.20
C LYS A 148 -29.81 0.40 8.29
N LYS A 149 -28.98 1.28 7.72
CA LYS A 149 -29.45 2.30 6.78
C LYS A 149 -30.12 1.72 5.55
N SER A 150 -29.62 0.60 5.04
CA SER A 150 -30.24 -0.11 3.90
C SER A 150 -31.57 -0.72 4.26
N ASP A 151 -31.68 -1.37 5.43
CA ASP A 151 -32.92 -1.93 5.95
C ASP A 151 -33.96 -0.82 6.23
N ASP A 152 -33.54 0.32 6.79
CA ASP A 152 -34.40 1.51 7.03
C ASP A 152 -34.93 2.10 5.70
N CYS A 153 -34.09 2.14 4.64
CA CYS A 153 -34.53 2.57 3.31
C CYS A 153 -35.64 1.67 2.75
N ILE A 154 -35.50 0.35 2.88
CA ILE A 154 -36.49 -0.61 2.41
C ILE A 154 -37.78 -0.53 3.24
N ALA A 155 -37.68 -0.39 4.56
CA ALA A 155 -38.82 -0.28 5.45
C ALA A 155 -39.62 1.04 5.25
N GLY A 156 -38.98 2.07 4.72
CA GLY A 156 -39.62 3.37 4.43
C GLY A 156 -40.35 3.43 3.09
N LEU A 157 -40.31 2.37 2.27
CA LEU A 157 -41.01 2.33 0.98
C LEU A 157 -42.50 2.02 1.17
N GLU A 158 -43.36 2.66 0.36
CA GLU A 158 -44.81 2.41 0.38
C GLU A 158 -45.11 1.05 -0.21
N PRO A 159 -46.17 0.34 0.29
CA PRO A 159 -46.51 -1.00 -0.20
C PRO A 159 -46.78 -1.11 -1.71
N GLY A 160 -47.13 0.00 -2.37
CA GLY A 160 -47.33 0.07 -3.82
C GLY A 160 -46.06 0.25 -4.66
N GLU A 161 -44.95 0.63 -4.06
CA GLU A 161 -43.66 0.79 -4.71
C GLU A 161 -42.79 -0.48 -4.66
N LEU A 162 -43.21 -1.43 -3.81
CA LEU A 162 -42.48 -2.68 -3.57
C LEU A 162 -42.90 -3.78 -4.55
N ASN A 163 -42.11 -3.95 -5.62
CA ASN A 163 -42.17 -5.17 -6.42
C ASN A 163 -41.67 -6.37 -5.57
N PRO A 164 -42.44 -7.46 -5.39
CA PRO A 164 -42.05 -8.61 -4.60
C PRO A 164 -40.72 -9.25 -5.03
N GLU A 165 -40.41 -9.25 -6.33
CA GLU A 165 -39.14 -9.79 -6.85
C GLU A 165 -37.95 -8.93 -6.49
N ILE A 166 -38.09 -7.62 -6.50
CA ILE A 166 -37.09 -6.67 -6.06
C ILE A 166 -36.77 -6.88 -4.57
N LEU A 167 -37.82 -7.03 -3.75
CA LEU A 167 -37.66 -7.25 -2.33
C LEU A 167 -36.98 -8.61 -2.04
N LYS A 168 -37.31 -9.64 -2.80
CA LYS A 168 -36.65 -10.95 -2.73
C LYS A 168 -35.14 -10.81 -3.10
N GLY A 169 -34.82 -10.13 -4.20
CA GLY A 169 -33.44 -9.87 -4.60
C GLY A 169 -32.64 -9.08 -3.53
N TYR A 170 -33.30 -8.13 -2.86
CA TYR A 170 -32.67 -7.43 -1.74
C TYR A 170 -32.34 -8.38 -0.58
N PHE A 171 -33.27 -9.15 -0.08
CA PHE A 171 -33.04 -10.01 1.08
C PHE A 171 -32.14 -11.21 0.79
N GLU A 172 -32.19 -11.78 -0.41
CA GLU A 172 -31.41 -12.98 -0.77
C GLU A 172 -30.01 -12.65 -1.32
N VAL A 173 -29.80 -11.46 -1.88
CA VAL A 173 -28.52 -11.11 -2.52
C VAL A 173 -27.88 -9.87 -1.91
N VAL A 174 -28.59 -8.73 -1.86
CA VAL A 174 -28.01 -7.44 -1.46
C VAL A 174 -27.70 -7.43 0.04
N ARG A 175 -28.66 -7.78 0.88
CA ARG A 175 -28.49 -7.78 2.34
C ARG A 175 -27.40 -8.74 2.81
N PRO A 176 -27.32 -10.01 2.35
CA PRO A 176 -26.20 -10.90 2.65
C PRO A 176 -24.85 -10.36 2.17
N TYR A 177 -24.81 -9.69 1.02
CA TYR A 177 -23.59 -9.00 0.58
C TYR A 177 -23.19 -7.90 1.55
N LEU A 178 -24.12 -7.06 2.01
CA LEU A 178 -23.85 -6.00 2.99
C LEU A 178 -23.35 -6.57 4.33
N CYS A 179 -23.89 -7.69 4.77
CA CYS A 179 -23.46 -8.40 5.98
C CYS A 179 -22.14 -9.16 5.82
N SER A 180 -21.76 -9.48 4.58
CA SER A 180 -20.58 -10.30 4.31
C SER A 180 -19.28 -9.56 4.64
N GLY A 181 -18.29 -10.29 5.16
CA GLY A 181 -16.93 -9.79 5.30
C GLY A 181 -16.25 -9.58 3.95
N CYS A 182 -15.20 -8.78 3.96
CA CYS A 182 -14.37 -8.53 2.78
C CYS A 182 -13.58 -9.80 2.37
N GLY A 183 -13.64 -10.17 1.10
CA GLY A 183 -12.85 -11.25 0.51
C GLY A 183 -11.33 -11.02 0.58
N ILE A 184 -10.56 -12.04 0.19
CA ILE A 184 -9.09 -11.96 0.12
C ILE A 184 -8.63 -11.24 -1.15
N LEU A 185 -9.37 -11.42 -2.25
CA LEU A 185 -9.08 -10.84 -3.55
C LEU A 185 -9.97 -9.62 -3.83
N PRO A 186 -9.47 -8.62 -4.56
CA PRO A 186 -10.28 -7.49 -4.98
C PRO A 186 -11.37 -7.98 -5.93
N SER A 187 -12.63 -7.68 -5.62
CA SER A 187 -13.74 -7.93 -6.53
C SER A 187 -13.62 -7.00 -7.75
N ARG A 188 -13.87 -7.54 -8.94
CA ARG A 188 -14.01 -6.71 -10.14
C ARG A 188 -15.26 -5.84 -9.98
N ILE A 189 -15.10 -4.53 -10.11
CA ILE A 189 -16.19 -3.58 -10.05
C ILE A 189 -16.70 -3.35 -11.48
N HIS A 190 -18.02 -3.48 -11.67
CA HIS A 190 -18.67 -3.20 -12.95
C HIS A 190 -18.60 -1.69 -13.22
N PRO A 191 -18.12 -1.26 -14.41
CA PRO A 191 -17.87 0.16 -14.69
C PRO A 191 -19.13 1.02 -14.62
N GLU A 192 -20.24 0.49 -15.06
CA GLU A 192 -21.52 1.21 -15.13
C GLU A 192 -22.21 1.33 -13.76
N PHE A 193 -22.26 0.24 -13.00
CA PHE A 193 -22.98 0.21 -11.72
C PHE A 193 -22.11 0.59 -10.51
N GLY A 194 -20.78 0.55 -10.64
CA GLY A 194 -19.86 0.78 -9.53
C GLY A 194 -19.94 -0.26 -8.42
N MET A 195 -20.44 -1.47 -8.73
CA MET A 195 -20.66 -2.57 -7.80
C MET A 195 -19.85 -3.80 -8.17
N PRO A 196 -19.64 -4.77 -7.25
CA PRO A 196 -18.96 -6.01 -7.57
C PRO A 196 -19.68 -6.79 -8.65
N GLN A 197 -18.95 -7.26 -9.65
CA GLN A 197 -19.51 -8.02 -10.77
C GLN A 197 -20.20 -9.31 -10.30
N SER A 198 -19.69 -9.95 -9.25
CA SER A 198 -20.31 -11.12 -8.64
C SER A 198 -21.69 -10.84 -8.03
N LEU A 199 -21.90 -9.63 -7.52
CA LEU A 199 -23.20 -9.21 -7.01
C LEU A 199 -24.20 -9.04 -8.15
N ILE A 200 -23.77 -8.39 -9.24
CA ILE A 200 -24.60 -8.18 -10.43
C ILE A 200 -25.00 -9.51 -11.06
N GLN A 201 -24.06 -10.46 -11.20
CA GLN A 201 -24.35 -11.78 -11.73
C GLN A 201 -25.42 -12.52 -10.90
N ARG A 202 -25.36 -12.45 -9.57
CA ARG A 202 -26.37 -13.07 -8.70
C ARG A 202 -27.74 -12.37 -8.77
N LEU A 203 -27.77 -11.10 -9.10
CA LEU A 203 -29.01 -10.34 -9.26
C LEU A 203 -29.65 -10.57 -10.63
N GLN A 204 -28.91 -11.10 -11.62
CA GLN A 204 -29.46 -11.44 -12.95
C GLN A 204 -30.48 -12.58 -12.89
N ASP A 205 -30.49 -13.40 -11.84
CA ASP A 205 -31.46 -14.48 -11.60
C ASP A 205 -32.85 -13.94 -11.16
N TYR A 206 -32.93 -12.63 -10.85
CA TYR A 206 -34.17 -11.93 -10.48
C TYR A 206 -34.61 -11.00 -11.62
N GLU A 207 -35.05 -9.80 -11.35
CA GLU A 207 -35.25 -8.81 -12.43
C GLU A 207 -33.93 -8.25 -12.93
N SER A 208 -33.96 -7.67 -14.16
CA SER A 208 -32.76 -7.01 -14.71
C SER A 208 -32.13 -6.07 -13.69
N PRO A 209 -30.81 -6.22 -13.40
CA PRO A 209 -30.09 -5.37 -12.42
C PRO A 209 -30.28 -3.88 -12.69
N THR A 210 -30.48 -3.52 -13.98
CA THR A 210 -30.76 -2.16 -14.41
C THR A 210 -32.08 -1.63 -13.85
N VAL A 211 -33.14 -2.45 -13.88
CA VAL A 211 -34.45 -2.07 -13.36
C VAL A 211 -34.42 -1.97 -11.83
N LEU A 212 -33.78 -2.95 -11.18
CA LEU A 212 -33.66 -3.01 -9.72
C LEU A 212 -32.96 -1.77 -9.14
N PHE A 213 -31.89 -1.31 -9.78
CA PHE A 213 -31.07 -0.21 -9.25
C PHE A 213 -31.31 1.14 -9.93
N SER A 214 -32.07 1.21 -11.03
CA SER A 214 -32.44 2.48 -11.68
C SER A 214 -33.76 3.04 -11.19
N SER A 215 -34.57 2.24 -10.48
CA SER A 215 -35.81 2.74 -9.87
C SER A 215 -35.49 3.72 -8.74
N GLU A 216 -36.15 4.88 -8.74
CA GLU A 216 -35.93 5.93 -7.75
C GLU A 216 -35.93 5.44 -6.28
N PRO A 217 -36.82 4.53 -5.85
CA PRO A 217 -36.87 4.06 -4.46
C PRO A 217 -35.59 3.32 -4.03
N PHE A 218 -34.85 2.67 -4.96
CA PHE A 218 -33.64 1.88 -4.67
C PHE A 218 -32.32 2.65 -4.85
N LEU A 219 -32.32 3.88 -5.32
CA LEU A 219 -31.12 4.69 -5.45
C LEU A 219 -30.32 4.85 -4.13
N PRO A 220 -30.96 5.01 -2.94
CA PRO A 220 -30.25 5.02 -1.67
C PRO A 220 -29.51 3.72 -1.38
N VAL A 221 -30.16 2.56 -1.63
CA VAL A 221 -29.57 1.22 -1.43
C VAL A 221 -28.39 1.02 -2.37
N GLN A 222 -28.53 1.41 -3.64
CA GLN A 222 -27.46 1.37 -4.62
C GLN A 222 -26.22 2.17 -4.13
N ARG A 223 -26.44 3.36 -3.57
CA ARG A 223 -25.37 4.20 -3.02
C ARG A 223 -24.66 3.50 -1.88
N ILE A 224 -25.38 2.86 -0.95
CA ILE A 224 -24.84 2.10 0.16
C ILE A 224 -24.00 0.91 -0.34
N VAL A 225 -24.49 0.18 -1.35
CA VAL A 225 -23.76 -0.94 -1.96
C VAL A 225 -22.45 -0.48 -2.61
N ARG A 226 -22.46 0.66 -3.32
CA ARG A 226 -21.24 1.27 -3.88
C ARG A 226 -20.25 1.67 -2.79
N GLU A 227 -20.74 2.30 -1.72
CA GLU A 227 -19.90 2.71 -0.59
C GLU A 227 -19.23 1.50 0.05
N LYS A 228 -19.96 0.41 0.24
CA LYS A 228 -19.40 -0.86 0.72
C LYS A 228 -18.38 -1.44 -0.25
N ALA A 229 -18.64 -1.45 -1.54
CA ALA A 229 -17.71 -1.98 -2.54
C ALA A 229 -16.37 -1.24 -2.52
N VAL A 230 -16.40 0.08 -2.40
CA VAL A 230 -15.20 0.92 -2.25
C VAL A 230 -14.48 0.59 -0.95
N LEU A 231 -15.22 0.44 0.16
CA LEU A 231 -14.66 0.07 1.46
C LEU A 231 -13.98 -1.29 1.42
N ASP A 232 -14.60 -2.29 0.79
CA ASP A 232 -14.05 -3.64 0.63
C ASP A 232 -12.76 -3.62 -0.21
N LEU A 233 -12.73 -2.86 -1.30
CA LEU A 233 -11.55 -2.69 -2.13
C LEU A 233 -10.39 -2.04 -1.34
N HIS A 234 -10.69 -1.01 -0.54
CA HIS A 234 -9.71 -0.39 0.36
C HIS A 234 -9.12 -1.38 1.36
N ARG A 235 -9.96 -2.24 1.94
CA ARG A 235 -9.54 -3.26 2.91
C ARG A 235 -8.64 -4.31 2.32
N VAL A 236 -9.04 -4.89 1.18
CA VAL A 236 -8.22 -5.88 0.47
C VAL A 236 -6.85 -5.30 0.19
N ARG A 237 -6.83 -4.09 -0.34
CA ARG A 237 -5.60 -3.40 -0.67
C ARG A 237 -4.72 -3.12 0.54
N GLN A 238 -5.28 -2.61 1.66
CA GLN A 238 -4.51 -2.40 2.89
C GLN A 238 -3.91 -3.71 3.40
N ARG A 239 -4.65 -4.83 3.28
CA ARG A 239 -4.19 -6.17 3.66
C ARG A 239 -3.00 -6.60 2.80
N TRP A 240 -3.12 -6.46 1.47
CA TRP A 240 -2.03 -6.76 0.53
C TRP A 240 -0.80 -5.89 0.78
N MET A 241 -0.98 -4.59 0.99
CA MET A 241 0.12 -3.67 1.29
C MET A 241 0.82 -4.01 2.61
N ARG A 242 0.07 -4.43 3.64
CA ARG A 242 0.66 -4.88 4.91
C ARG A 242 1.47 -6.17 4.73
N GLY A 243 0.93 -7.15 3.99
CA GLY A 243 1.64 -8.38 3.67
C GLY A 243 2.92 -8.11 2.89
N TRP A 244 2.85 -7.24 1.88
CA TRP A 244 3.99 -6.81 1.09
C TRP A 244 5.09 -6.16 1.95
N LEU A 245 4.73 -5.20 2.81
CA LEU A 245 5.66 -4.55 3.73
C LEU A 245 6.29 -5.56 4.71
N PHE A 246 5.52 -6.55 5.16
CA PHE A 246 6.03 -7.60 6.02
C PHE A 246 7.12 -8.42 5.33
N VAL A 247 6.91 -8.82 4.08
CA VAL A 247 7.93 -9.53 3.28
C VAL A 247 9.19 -8.68 3.09
N GLN A 248 9.05 -7.38 2.78
CA GLN A 248 10.19 -6.46 2.67
C GLN A 248 10.97 -6.34 3.98
N MET A 249 10.27 -6.30 5.12
CA MET A 249 10.91 -6.25 6.44
C MET A 249 11.70 -7.52 6.74
N ILE A 250 11.20 -8.70 6.34
CA ILE A 250 11.95 -9.97 6.48
C ILE A 250 13.21 -9.94 5.62
N ILE A 251 13.10 -9.58 4.34
CA ILE A 251 14.27 -9.51 3.43
C ILE A 251 15.33 -8.56 4.00
N LEU A 252 14.92 -7.37 4.44
CA LEU A 252 15.81 -6.39 5.02
C LEU A 252 16.48 -6.91 6.30
N HIS A 253 15.73 -7.60 7.16
CA HIS A 253 16.28 -8.19 8.37
C HIS A 253 17.33 -9.26 8.07
N VAL A 254 17.07 -10.11 7.07
CA VAL A 254 18.04 -11.11 6.61
C VAL A 254 19.32 -10.45 6.09
N ILE A 255 19.20 -9.37 5.29
CA ILE A 255 20.35 -8.60 4.80
C ILE A 255 21.18 -8.06 5.98
N LEU A 256 20.53 -7.42 6.95
CA LEU A 256 21.21 -6.83 8.10
C LEU A 256 21.96 -7.87 8.93
N VAL A 257 21.30 -9.00 9.24
CA VAL A 257 21.92 -10.08 10.03
C VAL A 257 23.10 -10.72 9.29
N THR A 258 22.96 -10.95 7.99
CA THR A 258 24.03 -11.55 7.18
C THR A 258 25.22 -10.59 7.00
N ALA A 259 24.95 -9.32 6.73
CA ALA A 259 25.99 -8.29 6.63
C ALA A 259 26.75 -8.08 7.96
N PHE A 260 26.04 -8.07 9.08
CA PHE A 260 26.65 -7.92 10.41
C PHE A 260 27.56 -9.12 10.77
N LYS A 261 27.14 -10.34 10.45
CA LYS A 261 27.97 -11.55 10.65
C LYS A 261 29.24 -11.52 9.82
N ALA A 262 29.18 -11.01 8.59
CA ALA A 262 30.35 -10.90 7.74
C ALA A 262 31.33 -9.83 8.24
N GLY A 263 30.84 -8.68 8.68
CA GLY A 263 31.69 -7.61 9.22
C GLY A 263 32.33 -7.91 10.57
N GLY A 264 31.76 -8.85 11.35
CA GLY A 264 32.33 -9.30 12.62
C GLY A 264 33.32 -10.46 12.49
N ALA A 265 33.46 -11.05 11.30
CA ALA A 265 34.39 -12.14 11.01
C ALA A 265 35.69 -11.68 10.30
N SER A 266 35.79 -10.39 9.95
CA SER A 266 36.96 -9.71 9.39
C SER A 266 37.70 -8.94 10.47
#